data_dde38ddf58fb9a22a5cf9a7ca358b5f0
#
_entry.id   dde38ddf58fb9a22a5cf9a7ca358b5f0
#
_cell.length_a   1.000
_cell.length_b   1.000
_cell.length_c   1.000
_cell.angle_alpha   90.00
_cell.angle_beta   90.00
_cell.angle_gamma   90.00
#
_symmetry.space_group_name_H-M   'P 1'
#
loop_
_entity.id
_entity.type
_entity.pdbx_description
1 polymer ?
#
loop_
_entity_poly.entity_id
_entity_poly.type
_entity_poly.pdbx_seq_one_letter_code
_entity_poly.pdbx_strand_id
1 'polypeptide(L)'
;MRNVTLVLEDGTKFHGKSFGYEAPVAGEVVFNTAMMGYPESLTDPSYAGQLMTLTYPLVGNYGVPPFSFEENGLPTFMESDKIYASAIIVADYSEEYCHWNAVESLAEWLKREHVPGITGIDTRELTKVLREHGVMMGKIIFDDEPENIPTAEYAGVNFVDKVSCKEIVRYNEGADKKVVLVDCGVKANIIRCLINRGCEVIRVPWNYDYTDMEFDGLFLANGPGDPDMCEAAVKIIQKQLSLSDKPICGICMGNQLLAKAAGAHIYKLKYGHRSHNQPVRMVGTEKCFVTSQNHGYAVDAKTLGADWEELFVNMNDGSNEGIRHKSKPWFSSQFHPEACSGPVDTEFMFDKFVEALK
;
A
#
# COMPACT_ATOMS: atom_id res chain seq x y z
N MET A 1 -8.81 22.64 -19.50
CA MET A 1 -9.35 21.64 -18.54
C MET A 1 -10.83 21.40 -18.88
N ARG A 2 -11.20 20.15 -19.20
CA ARG A 2 -12.61 19.75 -19.46
C ARG A 2 -13.37 19.59 -18.13
N ASN A 3 -14.68 19.80 -18.18
CA ASN A 3 -15.53 19.54 -17.03
C ASN A 3 -15.75 18.03 -16.86
N VAL A 4 -15.69 17.57 -15.64
CA VAL A 4 -15.87 16.16 -15.26
C VAL A 4 -16.73 16.06 -14.02
N THR A 5 -17.44 14.95 -13.90
CA THR A 5 -18.25 14.62 -12.74
C THR A 5 -17.78 13.29 -12.14
N LEU A 6 -17.41 13.29 -10.85
CA LEU A 6 -17.29 12.06 -10.06
C LEU A 6 -18.69 11.65 -9.63
N VAL A 7 -19.11 10.43 -9.99
CA VAL A 7 -20.39 9.84 -9.60
C VAL A 7 -20.11 8.63 -8.71
N LEU A 8 -20.56 8.67 -7.46
CA LEU A 8 -20.46 7.54 -6.53
C LEU A 8 -21.59 6.52 -6.80
N GLU A 9 -21.44 5.31 -6.29
CA GLU A 9 -22.41 4.21 -6.50
C GLU A 9 -23.80 4.49 -5.91
N ASP A 10 -23.90 5.35 -4.88
CA ASP A 10 -25.15 5.81 -4.30
C ASP A 10 -25.82 6.95 -5.12
N GLY A 11 -25.19 7.37 -6.22
CA GLY A 11 -25.65 8.46 -7.09
C GLY A 11 -25.18 9.86 -6.67
N THR A 12 -24.44 10.00 -5.57
CA THR A 12 -23.85 11.29 -5.16
C THR A 12 -22.87 11.79 -6.22
N LYS A 13 -22.91 13.09 -6.52
CA LYS A 13 -22.11 13.71 -7.58
C LYS A 13 -21.24 14.84 -7.06
N PHE A 14 -20.00 14.87 -7.54
CA PHE A 14 -19.07 15.97 -7.34
C PHE A 14 -18.57 16.47 -8.68
N HIS A 15 -18.69 17.78 -8.94
CA HIS A 15 -18.28 18.41 -10.18
C HIS A 15 -16.89 19.02 -10.05
N GLY A 16 -16.08 18.84 -11.08
CA GLY A 16 -14.70 19.34 -11.12
C GLY A 16 -14.19 19.52 -12.54
N LYS A 17 -12.86 19.61 -12.66
CA LYS A 17 -12.16 19.78 -13.93
C LYS A 17 -11.03 18.76 -14.06
N SER A 18 -10.81 18.24 -15.27
CA SER A 18 -9.67 17.39 -15.59
C SER A 18 -8.40 18.19 -15.64
N PHE A 19 -7.30 17.70 -15.00
CA PHE A 19 -5.95 18.23 -15.18
C PHE A 19 -4.93 17.15 -15.58
N GLY A 20 -5.28 15.87 -15.43
CA GLY A 20 -4.49 14.71 -15.85
C GLY A 20 -4.81 14.23 -17.26
N TYR A 21 -4.71 12.91 -17.47
CA TYR A 21 -5.11 12.28 -18.72
C TYR A 21 -6.63 12.32 -18.91
N GLU A 22 -7.07 12.65 -20.11
CA GLU A 22 -8.49 12.85 -20.41
C GLU A 22 -9.15 11.54 -20.87
N ALA A 23 -9.42 10.65 -19.92
CA ALA A 23 -10.21 9.44 -20.14
C ALA A 23 -11.16 9.19 -18.96
N PRO A 24 -12.37 8.62 -19.21
CA PRO A 24 -13.24 8.18 -18.15
C PRO A 24 -12.62 6.98 -17.42
N VAL A 25 -12.82 6.89 -16.10
CA VAL A 25 -12.25 5.83 -15.26
C VAL A 25 -13.22 5.48 -14.13
N ALA A 26 -13.20 4.22 -13.70
CA ALA A 26 -13.94 3.75 -12.52
C ALA A 26 -13.02 2.99 -11.57
N GLY A 27 -13.37 2.99 -10.28
CA GLY A 27 -12.60 2.29 -9.24
C GLY A 27 -13.21 2.50 -7.86
N GLU A 28 -12.61 1.88 -6.84
CA GLU A 28 -12.97 2.12 -5.45
C GLU A 28 -12.47 3.50 -5.02
N VAL A 29 -13.38 4.37 -4.57
CA VAL A 29 -13.04 5.72 -4.11
C VAL A 29 -12.54 5.64 -2.68
N VAL A 30 -11.30 6.06 -2.47
CA VAL A 30 -10.65 6.09 -1.17
C VAL A 30 -10.11 7.47 -0.87
N PHE A 31 -9.89 7.80 0.41
CA PHE A 31 -9.26 9.06 0.78
C PHE A 31 -7.98 8.84 1.58
N ASN A 32 -7.00 9.71 1.36
CA ASN A 32 -5.75 9.76 2.08
C ASN A 32 -5.59 11.16 2.70
N THR A 33 -5.26 11.20 3.99
CA THR A 33 -5.09 12.45 4.75
C THR A 33 -3.63 12.87 4.90
N ALA A 34 -2.71 12.24 4.17
CA ALA A 34 -1.31 12.63 4.14
C ALA A 34 -1.14 14.03 3.53
N MET A 35 -0.22 14.80 4.11
CA MET A 35 0.06 16.18 3.66
C MET A 35 1.11 16.25 2.55
N MET A 36 1.86 15.18 2.33
CA MET A 36 2.97 15.09 1.37
C MET A 36 3.07 13.67 0.79
N GLY A 37 3.94 13.49 -0.20
CA GLY A 37 4.25 12.17 -0.73
C GLY A 37 3.27 11.69 -1.79
N TYR A 38 2.69 12.58 -2.60
CA TYR A 38 1.81 12.14 -3.66
C TYR A 38 2.53 11.33 -4.77
N PRO A 39 3.81 11.58 -5.12
CA PRO A 39 4.50 10.71 -6.08
C PRO A 39 4.67 9.28 -5.55
N GLU A 40 5.08 9.15 -4.29
CA GLU A 40 5.25 7.87 -3.62
C GLU A 40 3.90 7.14 -3.48
N SER A 41 2.85 7.86 -3.08
CA SER A 41 1.50 7.29 -2.97
C SER A 41 0.93 6.84 -4.32
N LEU A 42 1.12 7.63 -5.39
CA LEU A 42 0.65 7.27 -6.73
C LEU A 42 1.35 6.02 -7.27
N THR A 43 2.62 5.83 -6.92
CA THR A 43 3.41 4.66 -7.36
C THR A 43 3.37 3.48 -6.38
N ASP A 44 2.67 3.59 -5.24
CA ASP A 44 2.43 2.46 -4.34
C ASP A 44 1.43 1.47 -4.97
N PRO A 45 1.85 0.21 -5.25
CA PRO A 45 0.97 -0.79 -5.84
C PRO A 45 -0.29 -1.08 -5.03
N SER A 46 -0.31 -0.74 -3.73
CA SER A 46 -1.48 -0.91 -2.86
C SER A 46 -2.69 -0.07 -3.29
N TYR A 47 -2.49 0.96 -4.14
CA TYR A 47 -3.58 1.75 -4.72
C TYR A 47 -4.14 1.19 -6.04
N ALA A 48 -3.72 0.02 -6.50
CA ALA A 48 -4.23 -0.55 -7.74
C ALA A 48 -5.76 -0.72 -7.69
N GLY A 49 -6.45 -0.19 -8.72
CA GLY A 49 -7.91 -0.20 -8.83
C GLY A 49 -8.63 0.88 -8.03
N GLN A 50 -7.92 1.81 -7.37
CA GLN A 50 -8.50 2.84 -6.52
C GLN A 50 -8.43 4.23 -7.16
N LEU A 51 -9.50 5.04 -6.94
CA LEU A 51 -9.55 6.47 -7.21
C LEU A 51 -9.13 7.18 -5.91
N MET A 52 -7.90 7.70 -5.89
CA MET A 52 -7.27 8.24 -4.68
C MET A 52 -7.64 9.70 -4.47
N THR A 53 -8.39 9.98 -3.41
CA THR A 53 -8.69 11.36 -2.98
C THR A 53 -7.65 11.84 -1.98
N LEU A 54 -6.96 12.93 -2.29
CA LEU A 54 -6.09 13.62 -1.33
C LEU A 54 -6.86 14.72 -0.61
N THR A 55 -6.91 14.64 0.71
CA THR A 55 -7.66 15.63 1.52
C THR A 55 -6.85 16.89 1.80
N TYR A 56 -5.54 16.87 1.61
CA TYR A 56 -4.71 18.06 1.68
C TYR A 56 -5.12 19.03 0.58
N PRO A 57 -5.38 20.31 0.91
CA PRO A 57 -6.07 21.21 -0.01
C PRO A 57 -5.31 21.53 -1.29
N LEU A 58 -3.98 21.60 -1.23
CA LEU A 58 -3.12 21.97 -2.37
C LEU A 58 -2.21 20.82 -2.76
N VAL A 59 -2.30 20.37 -4.02
CA VAL A 59 -1.50 19.26 -4.56
C VAL A 59 -0.83 19.69 -5.87
N GLY A 60 0.38 19.19 -6.14
CA GLY A 60 1.18 19.54 -7.33
C GLY A 60 2.24 20.61 -7.07
N ASN A 61 2.17 21.32 -5.97
CA ASN A 61 3.02 22.50 -5.65
C ASN A 61 4.51 22.19 -5.55
N TYR A 62 4.95 20.95 -5.39
CA TYR A 62 6.37 20.60 -5.41
C TYR A 62 6.79 19.78 -6.65
N GLY A 63 5.86 19.56 -7.61
CA GLY A 63 6.17 18.87 -8.86
C GLY A 63 6.43 17.38 -8.68
N VAL A 64 7.14 16.80 -9.64
CA VAL A 64 7.47 15.37 -9.68
C VAL A 64 8.97 15.20 -9.90
N PRO A 65 9.66 14.39 -9.09
CA PRO A 65 11.07 14.10 -9.25
C PRO A 65 11.33 13.27 -10.52
N PRO A 66 12.59 13.21 -11.03
CA PRO A 66 12.91 12.43 -12.21
C PRO A 66 12.64 10.94 -11.97
N PHE A 67 12.12 10.27 -12.98
CA PHE A 67 12.00 8.83 -12.98
C PHE A 67 13.37 8.23 -13.30
N SER A 68 14.09 7.82 -12.27
CA SER A 68 15.45 7.27 -12.35
C SER A 68 15.57 6.01 -11.51
N PHE A 69 16.58 5.19 -11.83
CA PHE A 69 16.86 3.95 -11.13
C PHE A 69 18.24 3.99 -10.47
N GLU A 70 18.35 3.36 -9.33
CA GLU A 70 19.59 3.05 -8.66
C GLU A 70 20.36 1.94 -9.40
N GLU A 71 21.63 1.72 -9.08
CA GLU A 71 22.46 0.66 -9.69
C GLU A 71 21.87 -0.75 -9.46
N ASN A 72 21.13 -0.93 -8.37
CA ASN A 72 20.44 -2.17 -8.04
C ASN A 72 19.11 -2.36 -8.80
N GLY A 73 18.71 -1.40 -9.66
CA GLY A 73 17.48 -1.43 -10.43
C GLY A 73 16.23 -0.97 -9.70
N LEU A 74 16.33 -0.47 -8.45
CA LEU A 74 15.20 0.12 -7.72
C LEU A 74 14.95 1.57 -8.18
N PRO A 75 13.69 2.04 -8.25
CA PRO A 75 13.38 3.44 -8.51
C PRO A 75 13.98 4.34 -7.42
N THR A 76 14.61 5.45 -7.78
CA THR A 76 15.30 6.32 -6.82
C THR A 76 14.32 7.07 -5.90
N PHE A 77 13.23 7.61 -6.47
CA PHE A 77 12.29 8.50 -5.79
C PHE A 77 10.86 7.98 -5.73
N MET A 78 10.58 6.85 -6.36
CA MET A 78 9.26 6.26 -6.48
C MET A 78 9.20 4.91 -5.74
N GLU A 79 8.00 4.42 -5.51
CA GLU A 79 7.80 3.13 -4.84
C GLU A 79 7.64 1.95 -5.81
N SER A 80 7.54 2.25 -7.12
CA SER A 80 7.51 1.26 -8.20
C SER A 80 7.82 1.89 -9.56
N ASP A 81 7.71 1.10 -10.62
CA ASP A 81 8.04 1.46 -12.01
C ASP A 81 6.99 2.31 -12.73
N LYS A 82 5.82 2.54 -12.14
CA LYS A 82 4.69 3.30 -12.74
C LYS A 82 3.70 3.77 -11.69
N ILE A 83 2.72 4.57 -12.13
CA ILE A 83 1.53 4.90 -11.32
C ILE A 83 0.59 3.69 -11.26
N TYR A 84 0.17 3.31 -10.05
CA TYR A 84 -0.80 2.24 -9.81
C TYR A 84 -2.20 2.75 -9.45
N ALA A 85 -2.31 3.93 -8.86
CA ALA A 85 -3.61 4.56 -8.62
C ALA A 85 -4.35 4.77 -9.94
N SER A 86 -5.64 4.42 -9.99
CA SER A 86 -6.45 4.56 -11.22
C SER A 86 -6.78 6.00 -11.56
N ALA A 87 -6.83 6.88 -10.57
CA ALA A 87 -6.96 8.33 -10.72
C ALA A 87 -6.56 9.04 -9.43
N ILE A 88 -6.33 10.35 -9.53
CA ILE A 88 -6.15 11.25 -8.39
C ILE A 88 -7.25 12.31 -8.35
N ILE A 89 -7.81 12.56 -7.16
CA ILE A 89 -8.89 13.51 -6.89
C ILE A 89 -8.37 14.53 -5.87
N VAL A 90 -8.39 15.82 -6.21
CA VAL A 90 -7.86 16.90 -5.37
C VAL A 90 -8.81 18.09 -5.29
N ALA A 91 -8.71 18.87 -4.23
CA ALA A 91 -9.41 20.14 -4.11
C ALA A 91 -8.80 21.20 -5.03
N ASP A 92 -7.53 21.51 -4.81
CA ASP A 92 -6.76 22.47 -5.60
C ASP A 92 -5.53 21.81 -6.21
N TYR A 93 -5.36 21.97 -7.51
CA TYR A 93 -4.18 21.58 -8.26
C TYR A 93 -3.30 22.81 -8.55
N SER A 94 -2.04 22.77 -8.13
CA SER A 94 -1.04 23.76 -8.50
C SER A 94 -0.36 23.39 -9.81
N GLU A 95 -0.54 24.22 -10.84
CA GLU A 95 0.15 24.06 -12.12
C GLU A 95 1.64 24.42 -12.00
N GLU A 96 1.94 25.45 -11.17
CA GLU A 96 3.30 25.86 -10.86
C GLU A 96 3.85 25.02 -9.69
N TYR A 97 5.09 24.59 -9.82
CA TYR A 97 5.79 23.81 -8.81
C TYR A 97 7.17 24.37 -8.48
N CYS A 98 7.61 24.12 -7.25
CA CYS A 98 8.87 24.62 -6.74
C CYS A 98 9.50 23.64 -5.76
N HIS A 99 10.32 22.72 -6.26
CA HIS A 99 11.13 21.82 -5.44
C HIS A 99 12.46 21.55 -6.15
N TRP A 100 13.55 21.43 -5.39
CA TRP A 100 14.90 21.32 -5.94
C TRP A 100 15.09 20.12 -6.88
N ASN A 101 14.37 19.02 -6.69
CA ASN A 101 14.47 17.82 -7.52
C ASN A 101 13.33 17.66 -8.52
N ALA A 102 12.40 18.60 -8.61
CA ALA A 102 11.28 18.48 -9.55
C ALA A 102 11.74 18.75 -10.98
N VAL A 103 11.31 17.92 -11.91
CA VAL A 103 11.63 18.02 -13.35
C VAL A 103 10.39 18.21 -14.21
N GLU A 104 9.20 17.94 -13.70
CA GLU A 104 7.92 18.09 -14.42
C GLU A 104 6.78 18.37 -13.44
N SER A 105 5.65 18.87 -13.98
CA SER A 105 4.43 19.05 -13.20
C SER A 105 3.70 17.73 -12.99
N LEU A 106 2.85 17.66 -11.96
CA LEU A 106 2.01 16.51 -11.72
C LEU A 106 1.08 16.24 -12.93
N ALA A 107 0.57 17.27 -13.59
CA ALA A 107 -0.30 17.12 -14.75
C ALA A 107 0.42 16.49 -15.94
N GLU A 108 1.66 16.90 -16.22
CA GLU A 108 2.48 16.32 -17.30
C GLU A 108 2.75 14.83 -17.03
N TRP A 109 3.14 14.50 -15.81
CA TRP A 109 3.37 13.12 -15.39
C TRP A 109 2.12 12.25 -15.55
N LEU A 110 0.96 12.69 -15.00
CA LEU A 110 -0.30 11.97 -15.11
C LEU A 110 -0.73 11.75 -16.57
N LYS A 111 -0.54 12.75 -17.44
CA LYS A 111 -0.85 12.63 -18.87
C LYS A 111 0.06 11.61 -19.56
N ARG A 112 1.35 11.60 -19.25
CA ARG A 112 2.32 10.65 -19.79
C ARG A 112 2.00 9.22 -19.37
N GLU A 113 1.62 9.01 -18.11
CA GLU A 113 1.26 7.71 -17.54
C GLU A 113 -0.21 7.29 -17.82
N HIS A 114 -0.95 8.10 -18.59
CA HIS A 114 -2.37 7.88 -18.92
C HIS A 114 -3.29 7.75 -17.69
N VAL A 115 -3.02 8.52 -16.64
CA VAL A 115 -3.79 8.52 -15.40
C VAL A 115 -4.65 9.79 -15.29
N PRO A 116 -5.98 9.66 -15.10
CA PRO A 116 -6.86 10.79 -14.87
C PRO A 116 -6.55 11.52 -13.57
N GLY A 117 -6.62 12.87 -13.64
CA GLY A 117 -6.54 13.74 -12.47
C GLY A 117 -7.68 14.75 -12.50
N ILE A 118 -8.40 14.91 -11.40
CA ILE A 118 -9.50 15.87 -11.28
C ILE A 118 -9.28 16.83 -10.12
N THR A 119 -9.58 18.10 -10.36
CA THR A 119 -9.47 19.21 -9.40
C THR A 119 -10.78 19.97 -9.27
N GLY A 120 -10.90 20.77 -8.21
CA GLY A 120 -12.12 21.54 -7.90
C GLY A 120 -13.18 20.72 -7.18
N ILE A 121 -12.83 19.54 -6.69
CA ILE A 121 -13.72 18.68 -5.90
C ILE A 121 -13.72 19.13 -4.44
N ASP A 122 -14.88 19.21 -3.80
CA ASP A 122 -14.95 19.32 -2.33
C ASP A 122 -14.51 17.98 -1.70
N THR A 123 -13.19 17.83 -1.55
CA THR A 123 -12.59 16.61 -0.99
C THR A 123 -12.95 16.43 0.49
N ARG A 124 -13.29 17.51 1.20
CA ARG A 124 -13.77 17.45 2.58
C ARG A 124 -15.16 16.81 2.65
N GLU A 125 -16.09 17.26 1.80
CA GLU A 125 -17.44 16.67 1.74
C GLU A 125 -17.38 15.22 1.24
N LEU A 126 -16.61 14.94 0.21
CA LEU A 126 -16.37 13.57 -0.27
C LEU A 126 -15.85 12.66 0.84
N THR A 127 -14.89 13.14 1.64
CA THR A 127 -14.34 12.38 2.77
C THR A 127 -15.41 12.12 3.84
N LYS A 128 -16.31 13.07 4.12
CA LYS A 128 -17.43 12.87 5.07
C LYS A 128 -18.37 11.78 4.58
N VAL A 129 -18.76 11.82 3.30
CA VAL A 129 -19.59 10.78 2.67
C VAL A 129 -18.94 9.41 2.83
N LEU A 130 -17.66 9.27 2.48
CA LEU A 130 -16.93 8.00 2.60
C LEU A 130 -16.77 7.54 4.05
N ARG A 131 -16.64 8.43 5.01
CA ARG A 131 -16.59 8.07 6.45
C ARG A 131 -17.94 7.62 6.99
N GLU A 132 -19.03 8.21 6.51
CA GLU A 132 -20.38 7.89 6.97
C GLU A 132 -20.91 6.60 6.34
N HIS A 133 -20.62 6.36 5.05
CA HIS A 133 -21.18 5.24 4.30
C HIS A 133 -20.17 4.10 4.06
N GLY A 134 -18.89 4.35 4.20
CA GLY A 134 -17.78 3.44 3.87
C GLY A 134 -17.17 3.81 2.51
N VAL A 135 -16.06 3.15 2.15
CA VAL A 135 -15.52 3.24 0.79
C VAL A 135 -16.50 2.63 -0.20
N MET A 136 -16.65 3.25 -1.35
CA MET A 136 -17.62 2.84 -2.38
C MET A 136 -17.04 2.98 -3.78
N MET A 137 -17.66 2.32 -4.74
CA MET A 137 -17.28 2.46 -6.13
C MET A 137 -17.66 3.85 -6.66
N GLY A 138 -16.84 4.39 -7.53
CA GLY A 138 -17.07 5.65 -8.20
C GLY A 138 -16.63 5.64 -9.66
N LYS A 139 -17.12 6.63 -10.41
CA LYS A 139 -16.82 6.82 -11.83
C LYS A 139 -16.52 8.28 -12.09
N ILE A 140 -15.47 8.55 -12.83
CA ILE A 140 -15.16 9.87 -13.38
C ILE A 140 -15.65 9.89 -14.83
N ILE A 141 -16.56 10.81 -15.13
CA ILE A 141 -17.24 10.93 -16.43
C ILE A 141 -17.02 12.36 -16.95
N PHE A 142 -16.76 12.51 -18.24
CA PHE A 142 -16.66 13.80 -18.89
C PHE A 142 -18.06 14.32 -19.24
N ASP A 143 -18.36 15.58 -18.87
CA ASP A 143 -19.69 16.15 -19.01
C ASP A 143 -20.13 16.33 -20.47
N ASP A 144 -19.17 16.42 -21.41
CA ASP A 144 -19.39 16.49 -22.86
C ASP A 144 -19.46 15.09 -23.53
N GLU A 145 -19.22 14.01 -22.78
CA GLU A 145 -19.33 12.61 -23.23
C GLU A 145 -20.09 11.74 -22.19
N PRO A 146 -21.31 12.12 -21.80
CA PRO A 146 -22.02 11.51 -20.67
C PRO A 146 -22.40 10.03 -20.88
N GLU A 147 -22.47 9.55 -22.11
CA GLU A 147 -22.68 8.13 -22.42
C GLU A 147 -21.42 7.27 -22.31
N ASN A 148 -20.23 7.87 -22.27
CA ASN A 148 -18.98 7.14 -22.10
C ASN A 148 -18.76 6.77 -20.60
N ILE A 149 -19.57 5.83 -20.12
CA ILE A 149 -19.60 5.42 -18.72
C ILE A 149 -18.60 4.29 -18.48
N PRO A 150 -17.53 4.52 -17.73
CA PRO A 150 -16.56 3.47 -17.42
C PRO A 150 -17.15 2.44 -16.46
N THR A 151 -16.68 1.22 -16.58
CA THR A 151 -16.97 0.15 -15.61
C THR A 151 -15.68 -0.35 -15.01
N ALA A 152 -15.71 -0.66 -13.71
CA ALA A 152 -14.62 -1.37 -13.05
C ALA A 152 -15.20 -2.56 -12.29
N GLU A 153 -14.63 -3.72 -12.52
CA GLU A 153 -14.81 -4.85 -11.64
C GLU A 153 -13.79 -4.71 -10.51
N TYR A 154 -14.25 -4.65 -9.28
CA TYR A 154 -13.40 -4.58 -8.08
C TYR A 154 -13.60 -5.81 -7.19
N ALA A 155 -14.86 -6.17 -6.93
CA ALA A 155 -15.18 -7.35 -6.15
C ALA A 155 -14.75 -8.64 -6.88
N GLY A 156 -14.04 -9.51 -6.18
CA GLY A 156 -13.55 -10.78 -6.73
C GLY A 156 -12.32 -10.66 -7.66
N VAL A 157 -11.75 -9.47 -7.80
CA VAL A 157 -10.51 -9.26 -8.55
C VAL A 157 -9.30 -9.49 -7.66
N ASN A 158 -8.39 -10.37 -8.08
CA ASN A 158 -7.09 -10.51 -7.44
C ASN A 158 -6.13 -9.41 -7.92
N PHE A 159 -6.09 -8.29 -7.19
CA PHE A 159 -5.18 -7.19 -7.49
C PHE A 159 -3.73 -7.56 -7.19
N VAL A 160 -3.46 -8.43 -6.23
CA VAL A 160 -2.09 -8.91 -5.96
C VAL A 160 -1.52 -9.62 -7.19
N ASP A 161 -2.30 -10.45 -7.86
CA ASP A 161 -1.85 -11.10 -9.10
C ASP A 161 -1.53 -10.10 -10.21
N LYS A 162 -2.23 -8.96 -10.25
CA LYS A 162 -1.98 -7.93 -11.28
C LYS A 162 -0.69 -7.14 -11.04
N VAL A 163 -0.25 -6.98 -9.80
CA VAL A 163 0.89 -6.13 -9.43
C VAL A 163 2.15 -6.90 -9.05
N SER A 164 2.03 -8.14 -8.63
CA SER A 164 3.15 -9.02 -8.28
C SER A 164 4.06 -9.28 -9.47
N CYS A 165 5.36 -9.40 -9.21
CA CYS A 165 6.33 -9.83 -10.22
C CYS A 165 5.92 -11.19 -10.83
N LYS A 166 6.35 -11.43 -12.06
CA LYS A 166 6.03 -12.70 -12.76
C LYS A 166 7.21 -13.66 -12.76
N GLU A 167 8.40 -13.17 -12.43
CA GLU A 167 9.65 -13.92 -12.37
C GLU A 167 10.39 -13.60 -11.08
N ILE A 168 11.31 -14.47 -10.69
CA ILE A 168 12.18 -14.25 -9.53
C ILE A 168 13.17 -13.13 -9.87
N VAL A 169 13.25 -12.13 -9.00
CA VAL A 169 14.21 -11.02 -9.11
C VAL A 169 15.13 -11.04 -7.89
N ARG A 170 16.43 -10.85 -8.10
CA ARG A 170 17.41 -10.82 -7.04
C ARG A 170 18.03 -9.43 -6.91
N TYR A 171 18.26 -9.03 -5.67
CA TYR A 171 18.91 -7.77 -5.33
C TYR A 171 20.04 -8.05 -4.33
N ASN A 172 21.16 -7.33 -4.47
CA ASN A 172 22.34 -7.47 -3.60
C ASN A 172 22.85 -8.92 -3.52
N GLU A 173 22.95 -9.57 -4.69
CA GLU A 173 23.37 -10.97 -4.80
C GLU A 173 24.74 -11.21 -4.15
N GLY A 174 24.87 -12.33 -3.42
CA GLY A 174 26.09 -12.75 -2.76
C GLY A 174 26.25 -12.18 -1.35
N ALA A 175 25.28 -11.46 -0.81
CA ALA A 175 25.27 -11.11 0.60
C ALA A 175 25.04 -12.34 1.48
N ASP A 176 25.58 -12.32 2.70
CA ASP A 176 25.58 -13.47 3.62
C ASP A 176 24.16 -13.86 4.08
N LYS A 177 23.26 -12.89 4.23
CA LYS A 177 21.89 -13.10 4.69
C LYS A 177 20.92 -13.11 3.54
N LYS A 178 20.25 -14.23 3.29
CA LYS A 178 19.29 -14.39 2.18
C LYS A 178 17.85 -14.30 2.66
N VAL A 179 17.10 -13.35 2.12
CA VAL A 179 15.70 -13.13 2.45
C VAL A 179 14.84 -13.43 1.23
N VAL A 180 13.94 -14.39 1.35
CA VAL A 180 12.85 -14.55 0.36
C VAL A 180 11.79 -13.50 0.65
N LEU A 181 11.48 -12.69 -0.35
CA LEU A 181 10.44 -11.66 -0.28
C LEU A 181 9.28 -12.05 -1.19
N VAL A 182 8.13 -12.35 -0.59
CA VAL A 182 6.88 -12.65 -1.32
C VAL A 182 6.26 -11.34 -1.78
N ASP A 183 6.22 -11.18 -3.09
CA ASP A 183 5.75 -9.94 -3.72
C ASP A 183 4.23 -9.92 -3.88
N CYS A 184 3.54 -9.25 -2.97
CA CYS A 184 2.12 -8.97 -3.10
C CYS A 184 1.82 -7.59 -3.73
N GLY A 185 2.83 -6.87 -4.17
CA GLY A 185 2.80 -5.48 -4.63
C GLY A 185 3.78 -4.64 -3.82
N VAL A 186 5.04 -5.10 -3.78
CA VAL A 186 6.07 -4.55 -2.89
C VAL A 186 6.44 -3.13 -3.25
N LYS A 187 6.52 -2.25 -2.25
CA LYS A 187 7.12 -0.93 -2.35
C LYS A 187 8.64 -1.05 -2.41
N ALA A 188 9.26 -0.27 -3.31
CA ALA A 188 10.72 -0.27 -3.48
C ALA A 188 11.47 -0.01 -2.17
N ASN A 189 10.91 0.81 -1.28
CA ASN A 189 11.56 1.13 -0.02
C ASN A 189 11.65 -0.07 0.95
N ILE A 190 10.75 -1.05 0.88
CA ILE A 190 10.88 -2.30 1.65
C ILE A 190 12.13 -3.05 1.21
N ILE A 191 12.35 -3.19 -0.09
CA ILE A 191 13.54 -3.86 -0.64
C ILE A 191 14.79 -3.08 -0.25
N ARG A 192 14.77 -1.74 -0.37
CA ARG A 192 15.87 -0.86 0.02
C ARG A 192 16.22 -0.99 1.50
N CYS A 193 15.23 -1.05 2.39
CA CYS A 193 15.45 -1.27 3.83
C CYS A 193 16.18 -2.58 4.12
N LEU A 194 15.88 -3.66 3.40
CA LEU A 194 16.55 -4.96 3.55
C LEU A 194 17.98 -4.93 2.97
N ILE A 195 18.17 -4.36 1.77
CA ILE A 195 19.49 -4.24 1.13
C ILE A 195 20.44 -3.40 1.98
N ASN A 196 19.98 -2.28 2.51
CA ASN A 196 20.77 -1.38 3.35
C ASN A 196 21.23 -2.04 4.66
N ARG A 197 20.59 -3.16 5.05
CA ARG A 197 20.97 -4.00 6.20
C ARG A 197 21.81 -5.22 5.81
N GLY A 198 22.31 -5.25 4.57
CA GLY A 198 23.22 -6.29 4.08
C GLY A 198 22.52 -7.59 3.70
N CYS A 199 21.25 -7.56 3.35
CA CYS A 199 20.52 -8.75 2.89
C CYS A 199 20.60 -8.91 1.36
N GLU A 200 20.76 -10.14 0.88
CA GLU A 200 20.34 -10.55 -0.45
C GLU A 200 18.83 -10.73 -0.43
N VAL A 201 18.10 -10.02 -1.30
CA VAL A 201 16.64 -10.13 -1.39
C VAL A 201 16.26 -10.93 -2.63
N ILE A 202 15.56 -12.03 -2.43
CA ILE A 202 15.04 -12.91 -3.48
C ILE A 202 13.54 -12.65 -3.57
N ARG A 203 13.13 -11.72 -4.43
CA ARG A 203 11.73 -11.36 -4.69
C ARG A 203 11.09 -12.44 -5.54
N VAL A 204 10.03 -13.07 -5.02
CA VAL A 204 9.29 -14.14 -5.69
C VAL A 204 7.84 -13.73 -5.94
N PRO A 205 7.16 -14.25 -6.97
CA PRO A 205 5.72 -14.03 -7.18
C PRO A 205 4.90 -14.42 -5.96
N TRP A 206 3.75 -13.77 -5.76
CA TRP A 206 2.86 -13.95 -4.60
C TRP A 206 2.43 -15.41 -4.36
N ASN A 207 2.34 -16.21 -5.40
CA ASN A 207 1.89 -17.61 -5.38
C ASN A 207 3.01 -18.63 -5.65
N TYR A 208 4.27 -18.19 -5.59
CA TYR A 208 5.44 -19.06 -5.80
C TYR A 208 5.71 -19.91 -4.56
N ASP A 209 5.83 -21.24 -4.70
CA ASP A 209 6.22 -22.14 -3.61
C ASP A 209 7.74 -22.08 -3.38
N TYR A 210 8.13 -21.27 -2.39
CA TYR A 210 9.52 -21.04 -1.98
C TYR A 210 10.02 -22.02 -0.90
N THR A 211 9.18 -22.97 -0.47
CA THR A 211 9.49 -23.80 0.72
C THR A 211 10.69 -24.73 0.54
N ASP A 212 11.05 -25.05 -0.71
CA ASP A 212 12.23 -25.84 -1.04
C ASP A 212 13.49 -24.99 -1.33
N MET A 213 13.40 -23.65 -1.21
CA MET A 213 14.54 -22.76 -1.41
C MET A 213 15.42 -22.67 -0.15
N GLU A 214 16.71 -22.40 -0.35
CA GLU A 214 17.62 -22.03 0.72
C GLU A 214 17.56 -20.52 0.98
N PHE A 215 17.15 -20.13 2.18
CA PHE A 215 17.11 -18.75 2.66
C PHE A 215 17.16 -18.70 4.20
N ASP A 216 17.43 -17.52 4.78
CA ASP A 216 17.56 -17.32 6.22
C ASP A 216 16.30 -16.76 6.86
N GLY A 217 15.49 -16.00 6.11
CA GLY A 217 14.23 -15.42 6.58
C GLY A 217 13.23 -15.16 5.47
N LEU A 218 11.97 -15.10 5.87
CA LEU A 218 10.83 -14.84 4.98
C LEU A 218 10.26 -13.45 5.24
N PHE A 219 10.09 -12.67 4.17
CA PHE A 219 9.45 -11.35 4.23
C PHE A 219 8.20 -11.34 3.37
N LEU A 220 7.05 -11.00 3.96
CA LEU A 220 5.76 -10.91 3.27
C LEU A 220 5.46 -9.44 3.00
N ALA A 221 5.44 -9.04 1.73
CA ALA A 221 5.31 -7.65 1.36
C ALA A 221 3.86 -7.12 1.47
N ASN A 222 3.73 -5.80 1.38
CA ASN A 222 2.46 -5.09 1.20
C ASN A 222 1.81 -5.42 -0.15
N GLY A 223 0.54 -5.03 -0.32
CA GLY A 223 -0.16 -5.20 -1.58
C GLY A 223 -1.60 -4.71 -1.55
N PRO A 224 -2.25 -4.63 -2.73
CA PRO A 224 -3.62 -4.16 -2.91
C PRO A 224 -4.67 -5.25 -2.71
N GLY A 225 -5.91 -4.79 -2.54
CA GLY A 225 -7.11 -5.61 -2.67
C GLY A 225 -7.48 -6.43 -1.45
N ASP A 226 -8.23 -7.49 -1.69
CA ASP A 226 -8.80 -8.37 -0.67
C ASP A 226 -7.86 -9.55 -0.37
N PRO A 227 -7.41 -9.75 0.88
CA PRO A 227 -6.55 -10.88 1.25
C PRO A 227 -7.22 -12.25 1.04
N ASP A 228 -8.55 -12.31 0.92
CA ASP A 228 -9.25 -13.55 0.62
C ASP A 228 -8.99 -14.06 -0.82
N MET A 229 -8.55 -13.17 -1.72
CA MET A 229 -8.15 -13.56 -3.08
C MET A 229 -6.75 -14.20 -3.13
N CYS A 230 -6.00 -14.23 -2.02
CA CYS A 230 -4.62 -14.71 -1.95
C CYS A 230 -4.48 -16.09 -1.27
N GLU A 231 -5.48 -16.97 -1.38
CA GLU A 231 -5.51 -18.29 -0.73
C GLU A 231 -4.28 -19.15 -1.05
N ALA A 232 -3.72 -19.05 -2.26
CA ALA A 232 -2.50 -19.78 -2.64
C ALA A 232 -1.30 -19.36 -1.76
N ALA A 233 -1.10 -18.05 -1.55
CA ALA A 233 -0.06 -17.54 -0.67
C ALA A 233 -0.27 -18.01 0.78
N VAL A 234 -1.50 -17.96 1.28
CA VAL A 234 -1.84 -18.43 2.65
C VAL A 234 -1.42 -19.89 2.85
N LYS A 235 -1.71 -20.78 1.89
CA LYS A 235 -1.33 -22.20 1.96
C LYS A 235 0.19 -22.40 1.96
N ILE A 236 0.93 -21.62 1.17
CA ILE A 236 2.40 -21.70 1.15
C ILE A 236 2.98 -21.20 2.46
N ILE A 237 2.43 -20.11 3.03
CA ILE A 237 2.83 -19.60 4.35
C ILE A 237 2.54 -20.67 5.42
N GLN A 238 1.38 -21.29 5.43
CA GLN A 238 1.04 -22.38 6.38
C GLN A 238 2.01 -23.55 6.27
N LYS A 239 2.39 -23.96 5.06
CA LYS A 239 3.41 -24.98 4.82
C LYS A 239 4.76 -24.53 5.44
N GLN A 240 5.19 -23.29 5.20
CA GLN A 240 6.43 -22.75 5.77
C GLN A 240 6.42 -22.72 7.30
N LEU A 241 5.32 -22.29 7.93
CA LEU A 241 5.15 -22.26 9.39
C LEU A 241 5.29 -23.67 10.01
N SER A 242 4.96 -24.73 9.28
CA SER A 242 5.09 -26.12 9.74
C SER A 242 6.48 -26.72 9.51
N LEU A 243 7.26 -26.16 8.56
CA LEU A 243 8.55 -26.73 8.16
C LEU A 243 9.73 -26.19 8.97
N SER A 244 9.70 -24.94 9.40
CA SER A 244 10.84 -24.31 10.06
C SER A 244 10.46 -23.13 10.93
N ASP A 245 11.36 -22.77 11.85
CA ASP A 245 11.25 -21.60 12.74
C ASP A 245 12.07 -20.40 12.22
N LYS A 246 12.36 -20.36 10.91
CA LYS A 246 13.04 -19.20 10.30
C LYS A 246 12.27 -17.91 10.58
N PRO A 247 12.95 -16.77 10.80
CA PRO A 247 12.30 -15.49 11.03
C PRO A 247 11.30 -15.14 9.91
N ILE A 248 10.14 -14.60 10.31
CA ILE A 248 9.12 -14.14 9.39
C ILE A 248 8.70 -12.73 9.78
N CYS A 249 8.70 -11.81 8.81
CA CYS A 249 8.13 -10.48 8.96
C CYS A 249 7.10 -10.22 7.87
N GLY A 250 5.94 -9.62 8.23
CA GLY A 250 4.90 -9.24 7.27
C GLY A 250 4.52 -7.78 7.40
N ILE A 251 4.33 -7.09 6.26
CA ILE A 251 3.88 -5.69 6.21
C ILE A 251 2.55 -5.59 5.48
N CYS A 252 1.56 -4.93 6.08
CA CYS A 252 0.25 -4.61 5.52
C CYS A 252 -0.47 -5.86 4.99
N MET A 253 -0.51 -6.12 3.67
CA MET A 253 -1.03 -7.38 3.11
C MET A 253 -0.30 -8.59 3.72
N GLY A 254 1.02 -8.52 3.89
CA GLY A 254 1.81 -9.58 4.50
C GLY A 254 1.42 -9.87 5.97
N ASN A 255 1.00 -8.86 6.75
CA ASN A 255 0.42 -9.05 8.07
C ASN A 255 -0.89 -9.84 7.99
N GLN A 256 -1.76 -9.47 7.06
CA GLN A 256 -3.07 -10.12 6.87
C GLN A 256 -2.90 -11.58 6.42
N LEU A 257 -2.00 -11.86 5.48
CA LEU A 257 -1.73 -13.21 5.01
C LEU A 257 -1.09 -14.09 6.10
N LEU A 258 -0.18 -13.53 6.90
CA LEU A 258 0.40 -14.23 8.05
C LEU A 258 -0.67 -14.54 9.10
N ALA A 259 -1.55 -13.60 9.40
CA ALA A 259 -2.66 -13.79 10.33
C ALA A 259 -3.65 -14.88 9.83
N LYS A 260 -4.00 -14.87 8.55
CA LYS A 260 -4.82 -15.93 7.93
C LYS A 260 -4.12 -17.31 8.02
N ALA A 261 -2.83 -17.36 7.74
CA ALA A 261 -2.04 -18.59 7.86
C ALA A 261 -1.99 -19.10 9.31
N ALA A 262 -2.03 -18.19 10.29
CA ALA A 262 -2.15 -18.50 11.72
C ALA A 262 -3.59 -18.86 12.15
N GLY A 263 -4.57 -18.86 11.24
CA GLY A 263 -5.96 -19.21 11.49
C GLY A 263 -6.87 -18.06 11.95
N ALA A 264 -6.38 -16.82 11.91
CA ALA A 264 -7.18 -15.64 12.26
C ALA A 264 -8.09 -15.18 11.10
N HIS A 265 -9.18 -14.51 11.44
CA HIS A 265 -10.07 -13.85 10.49
C HIS A 265 -9.61 -12.43 10.17
N ILE A 266 -9.83 -12.01 8.93
CA ILE A 266 -9.63 -10.65 8.45
C ILE A 266 -11.00 -10.04 8.16
N TYR A 267 -11.19 -8.77 8.49
CA TYR A 267 -12.43 -8.06 8.20
C TYR A 267 -12.16 -6.73 7.49
N LYS A 268 -13.11 -6.30 6.65
CA LYS A 268 -13.03 -5.01 5.95
C LYS A 268 -13.38 -3.88 6.92
N LEU A 269 -12.50 -2.90 7.04
CA LEU A 269 -12.77 -1.65 7.74
C LEU A 269 -13.76 -0.80 6.95
N LYS A 270 -14.55 0.02 7.63
CA LYS A 270 -15.56 0.86 6.99
C LYS A 270 -14.97 1.78 5.91
N TYR A 271 -13.86 2.46 6.20
CA TYR A 271 -13.16 3.35 5.28
C TYR A 271 -11.63 3.17 5.24
N GLY A 272 -11.11 2.28 6.09
CA GLY A 272 -9.68 1.98 6.17
C GLY A 272 -8.84 3.09 6.79
N HIS A 273 -7.54 2.84 6.90
CA HIS A 273 -6.55 3.80 7.38
C HIS A 273 -5.60 4.17 6.23
N ARG A 274 -5.63 5.45 5.81
CA ARG A 274 -4.74 5.99 4.78
C ARG A 274 -4.27 7.37 5.21
N SER A 275 -3.07 7.41 5.79
CA SER A 275 -2.44 8.65 6.26
C SER A 275 -1.01 8.40 6.75
N HIS A 276 -0.28 9.48 7.08
CA HIS A 276 1.06 9.41 7.67
C HIS A 276 1.07 9.75 9.18
N ASN A 277 -0.08 9.78 9.83
CA ASN A 277 -0.19 10.20 11.22
C ASN A 277 -1.12 9.29 12.07
N GLN A 278 -1.14 8.00 11.76
CA GLN A 278 -1.89 7.02 12.54
C GLN A 278 -1.11 6.61 13.79
N PRO A 279 -1.67 6.87 14.99
CA PRO A 279 -1.01 6.51 16.23
C PRO A 279 -1.22 5.04 16.55
N VAL A 280 -0.13 4.32 16.81
CA VAL A 280 -0.17 2.93 17.27
C VAL A 280 0.56 2.78 18.59
N ARG A 281 0.09 1.87 19.45
CA ARG A 281 0.73 1.49 20.69
C ARG A 281 1.27 0.07 20.59
N MET A 282 2.53 -0.12 21.02
CA MET A 282 3.10 -1.46 21.18
C MET A 282 2.52 -2.12 22.42
N VAL A 283 1.85 -3.26 22.23
CA VAL A 283 1.18 -4.00 23.32
C VAL A 283 2.18 -4.48 24.37
N GLY A 284 1.82 -4.33 25.63
CA GLY A 284 2.68 -4.66 26.79
C GLY A 284 3.74 -3.61 27.11
N THR A 285 3.69 -2.45 26.48
CA THR A 285 4.60 -1.32 26.74
C THR A 285 3.87 0.01 26.76
N GLU A 286 4.55 1.09 27.19
CA GLU A 286 4.08 2.47 27.11
C GLU A 286 4.49 3.16 25.80
N LYS A 287 5.12 2.43 24.85
CA LYS A 287 5.62 3.00 23.59
C LYS A 287 4.48 3.20 22.61
N CYS A 288 4.38 4.42 22.11
CA CYS A 288 3.48 4.82 21.05
C CYS A 288 4.29 5.38 19.88
N PHE A 289 3.83 5.11 18.66
CA PHE A 289 4.46 5.56 17.42
C PHE A 289 3.43 6.24 16.54
N VAL A 290 3.88 7.19 15.75
CA VAL A 290 3.11 7.72 14.62
C VAL A 290 3.52 6.93 13.39
N THR A 291 2.56 6.42 12.62
CA THR A 291 2.82 5.51 11.51
C THR A 291 2.19 5.94 10.21
N SER A 292 2.80 5.51 9.09
CA SER A 292 2.23 5.58 7.75
C SER A 292 1.36 4.35 7.51
N GLN A 293 0.13 4.55 7.02
CA GLN A 293 -0.82 3.45 6.78
C GLN A 293 -1.54 3.62 5.45
N ASN A 294 -1.79 2.51 4.79
CA ASN A 294 -2.62 2.42 3.58
C ASN A 294 -3.27 1.03 3.50
N HIS A 295 -4.35 0.82 4.24
CA HIS A 295 -5.06 -0.46 4.24
C HIS A 295 -6.56 -0.31 4.45
N GLY A 296 -7.35 -1.23 3.87
CA GLY A 296 -8.81 -1.31 4.04
C GLY A 296 -9.27 -2.51 4.87
N TYR A 297 -8.36 -3.37 5.31
CA TYR A 297 -8.66 -4.58 6.07
C TYR A 297 -7.84 -4.63 7.35
N ALA A 298 -8.35 -5.32 8.38
CA ALA A 298 -7.68 -5.52 9.65
C ALA A 298 -7.86 -6.95 10.16
N VAL A 299 -6.94 -7.40 11.02
CA VAL A 299 -7.00 -8.70 11.70
C VAL A 299 -8.02 -8.62 12.84
N ASP A 300 -8.95 -9.58 12.90
CA ASP A 300 -9.77 -9.78 14.11
C ASP A 300 -8.92 -10.48 15.18
N ALA A 301 -8.33 -9.70 16.05
CA ALA A 301 -7.44 -10.19 17.11
C ALA A 301 -8.09 -11.21 18.04
N LYS A 302 -9.43 -11.24 18.16
CA LYS A 302 -10.17 -12.22 18.98
C LYS A 302 -10.12 -13.64 18.40
N THR A 303 -9.75 -13.76 17.13
CA THR A 303 -9.66 -15.04 16.42
C THR A 303 -8.24 -15.60 16.35
N LEU A 304 -7.27 -14.87 16.91
CA LEU A 304 -5.87 -15.33 16.97
C LEU A 304 -5.76 -16.63 17.81
N GLY A 305 -5.01 -17.58 17.29
CA GLY A 305 -4.70 -18.83 18.00
C GLY A 305 -3.89 -18.60 19.29
N ALA A 306 -3.89 -19.57 20.20
CA ALA A 306 -3.27 -19.47 21.51
C ALA A 306 -1.79 -19.12 21.50
N ASP A 307 -1.06 -19.45 20.44
CA ASP A 307 0.38 -19.19 20.28
C ASP A 307 0.71 -17.80 19.73
N TRP A 308 -0.32 -17.05 19.34
CA TRP A 308 -0.21 -15.71 18.76
C TRP A 308 -0.77 -14.65 19.70
N GLU A 309 -0.32 -13.44 19.55
CA GLU A 309 -0.81 -12.26 20.28
C GLU A 309 -0.69 -10.99 19.45
N GLU A 310 -1.43 -9.96 19.85
CA GLU A 310 -1.29 -8.63 19.28
C GLU A 310 0.08 -8.04 19.59
N LEU A 311 0.73 -7.45 18.59
CA LEU A 311 1.98 -6.70 18.76
C LEU A 311 1.72 -5.19 18.82
N PHE A 312 0.80 -4.70 17.97
CA PHE A 312 0.42 -3.30 17.90
C PHE A 312 -1.09 -3.13 17.80
N VAL A 313 -1.58 -2.02 18.35
CA VAL A 313 -3.00 -1.63 18.36
C VAL A 313 -3.13 -0.17 17.96
N ASN A 314 -4.07 0.16 17.07
CA ASN A 314 -4.39 1.53 16.70
C ASN A 314 -5.03 2.27 17.88
N MET A 315 -4.57 3.48 18.15
CA MET A 315 -5.07 4.26 19.29
C MET A 315 -6.36 5.03 18.98
N ASN A 316 -6.75 5.13 17.70
CA ASN A 316 -7.97 5.83 17.31
C ASN A 316 -9.22 4.95 17.43
N ASP A 317 -9.12 3.67 17.02
CA ASP A 317 -10.28 2.77 16.92
C ASP A 317 -10.06 1.39 17.54
N GLY A 318 -8.86 1.10 18.04
CA GLY A 318 -8.53 -0.17 18.70
C GLY A 318 -8.35 -1.34 17.73
N SER A 319 -8.29 -1.11 16.41
CA SER A 319 -8.00 -2.17 15.45
C SER A 319 -6.60 -2.75 15.64
N ASN A 320 -6.42 -4.02 15.26
CA ASN A 320 -5.11 -4.67 15.31
C ASN A 320 -4.18 -4.07 14.25
N GLU A 321 -2.97 -3.72 14.67
CA GLU A 321 -1.95 -3.10 13.83
C GLU A 321 -0.68 -3.97 13.68
N GLY A 322 -0.76 -5.23 14.10
CA GLY A 322 0.31 -6.20 13.97
C GLY A 322 0.19 -7.34 14.96
N ILE A 323 0.73 -8.47 14.59
CA ILE A 323 0.72 -9.70 15.41
C ILE A 323 2.14 -10.21 15.62
N ARG A 324 2.32 -11.04 16.66
CA ARG A 324 3.55 -11.80 16.86
C ARG A 324 3.26 -13.19 17.43
N HIS A 325 4.13 -14.14 17.12
CA HIS A 325 4.12 -15.44 17.77
C HIS A 325 4.86 -15.34 19.12
N LYS A 326 4.35 -16.01 20.16
CA LYS A 326 4.85 -15.90 21.54
C LYS A 326 6.25 -16.47 21.75
N SER A 327 6.68 -17.46 20.96
CA SER A 327 7.94 -18.18 21.13
C SER A 327 8.82 -18.24 19.89
N LYS A 328 8.29 -17.92 18.69
CA LYS A 328 9.04 -17.95 17.44
C LYS A 328 9.33 -16.54 16.92
N PRO A 329 10.36 -16.35 16.10
CA PRO A 329 10.72 -15.03 15.57
C PRO A 329 9.79 -14.61 14.40
N TRP A 330 8.48 -14.70 14.62
CA TRP A 330 7.45 -14.36 13.64
C TRP A 330 6.66 -13.16 14.12
N PHE A 331 6.63 -12.11 13.33
CA PHE A 331 5.88 -10.89 13.66
C PHE A 331 5.49 -10.10 12.41
N SER A 332 4.62 -9.13 12.57
CA SER A 332 4.14 -8.31 11.47
C SER A 332 3.67 -6.94 11.92
N SER A 333 3.51 -6.03 10.97
CA SER A 333 2.81 -4.75 11.14
C SER A 333 1.77 -4.56 10.06
N GLN A 334 0.64 -3.97 10.43
CA GLN A 334 -0.38 -3.52 9.48
C GLN A 334 0.01 -2.20 8.84
N PHE A 335 0.72 -1.35 9.59
CA PHE A 335 1.33 -0.11 9.10
C PHE A 335 2.62 -0.37 8.32
N HIS A 336 3.14 0.68 7.69
CA HIS A 336 4.33 0.67 6.83
C HIS A 336 5.56 1.21 7.60
N PRO A 337 6.41 0.35 8.20
CA PRO A 337 7.61 0.80 8.91
C PRO A 337 8.69 1.38 7.98
N GLU A 338 8.65 1.03 6.70
CA GLU A 338 9.51 1.60 5.67
C GLU A 338 9.13 3.05 5.30
N ALA A 339 7.95 3.50 5.70
CA ALA A 339 7.38 4.82 5.38
C ALA A 339 7.41 5.15 3.87
N CYS A 340 8.14 6.13 3.44
CA CYS A 340 8.36 6.64 2.09
C CYS A 340 7.03 6.89 1.32
N SER A 341 6.36 7.95 1.64
CA SER A 341 6.65 9.04 2.60
C SER A 341 6.06 8.75 3.99
N GLY A 342 6.44 9.57 4.97
CA GLY A 342 5.90 9.48 6.32
C GLY A 342 6.96 9.29 7.41
N PRO A 343 6.54 9.02 8.66
CA PRO A 343 7.44 8.86 9.80
C PRO A 343 8.23 7.55 9.72
N VAL A 344 9.50 7.60 10.15
CA VAL A 344 10.45 6.47 10.12
C VAL A 344 10.67 5.84 11.51
N ASP A 345 9.91 6.26 12.51
CA ASP A 345 10.09 5.83 13.92
C ASP A 345 9.96 4.32 14.13
N THR A 346 9.33 3.61 13.21
CA THR A 346 9.11 2.17 13.29
C THR A 346 10.04 1.34 12.41
N GLU A 347 11.04 1.96 11.78
CA GLU A 347 12.03 1.29 10.92
C GLU A 347 12.84 0.22 11.66
N PHE A 348 12.93 0.30 13.02
CA PHE A 348 13.55 -0.72 13.88
C PHE A 348 12.97 -2.13 13.67
N MET A 349 11.80 -2.26 13.07
CA MET A 349 11.23 -3.57 12.77
C MET A 349 12.06 -4.34 11.76
N PHE A 350 12.69 -3.64 10.80
CA PHE A 350 13.66 -4.25 9.88
C PHE A 350 14.94 -4.70 10.63
N ASP A 351 15.44 -3.88 11.57
CA ASP A 351 16.59 -4.26 12.40
C ASP A 351 16.30 -5.53 13.18
N LYS A 352 15.14 -5.57 13.85
CA LYS A 352 14.69 -6.75 14.60
C LYS A 352 14.57 -8.01 13.73
N PHE A 353 14.09 -7.87 12.48
CA PHE A 353 13.99 -8.98 11.54
C PHE A 353 15.40 -9.47 11.14
N VAL A 354 16.29 -8.56 10.74
CA VAL A 354 17.64 -8.90 10.26
C VAL A 354 18.53 -9.45 11.39
N GLU A 355 18.35 -8.96 12.63
CA GLU A 355 19.03 -9.52 13.82
C GLU A 355 18.61 -10.97 14.12
N ALA A 356 17.40 -11.34 13.77
CA ALA A 356 16.91 -12.71 13.94
C ALA A 356 17.39 -13.70 12.87
N LEU A 357 17.91 -13.21 11.72
CA LEU A 357 18.50 -14.04 10.67
C LEU A 357 19.81 -14.68 11.16
N LYS A 358 19.99 -15.95 10.90
CA LYS A 358 21.16 -16.72 11.34
C LYS A 358 22.21 -16.83 10.24
#